data_d3b65c0768d5de1a9d6b75a42d457b23
#
_entry.id   d3b65c0768d5de1a9d6b75a42d457b23
#
_cell.length_a   1.000
_cell.length_b   1.000
_cell.length_c   1.000
_cell.angle_alpha   90.00
_cell.angle_beta   90.00
_cell.angle_gamma   90.00
#
_symmetry.space_group_name_H-M   'P 1'
#
loop_
_entity.id
_entity.type
_entity.pdbx_description
1 polymer ?
#
loop_
_entity_poly.entity_id
_entity_poly.type
_entity_poly.pdbx_seq_one_letter_code
_entity_poly.pdbx_strand_id
1 'polypeptide(L)'
;AASQDDPYADWWLVKADETIRKCRDIFGAHQDALNMILGEQCALEIGKVQSIKPQRISLKFSNPYAFRAAQLLAEYDRLMCLFMSALHVGAMDQRSLDEQLLACSRKLRAVFTAPQGFQALGVHRGLLKGGGDRIEKAKSVMGEVPEEIINGMVSPSLRPRNNPVSKHQTDHSMLEDKTHS
;
A
#
# COMPACT_ATOMS: atom_id res chain seq x y z
N ALA A 1 -7.93 -15.90 -4.10
CA ALA A 1 -7.64 -16.57 -2.82
C ALA A 1 -8.59 -16.10 -1.71
N ALA A 2 -8.61 -14.82 -1.34
CA ALA A 2 -9.49 -14.30 -0.26
C ALA A 2 -10.99 -14.50 -0.49
N SER A 3 -11.42 -14.76 -1.73
CA SER A 3 -12.81 -15.10 -2.05
C SER A 3 -13.14 -16.59 -1.86
N GLN A 4 -12.15 -17.42 -1.54
CA GLN A 4 -12.24 -18.88 -1.46
C GLN A 4 -12.05 -19.43 -0.02
N ASP A 5 -12.34 -18.64 1.01
CA ASP A 5 -12.19 -19.04 2.41
C ASP A 5 -10.76 -19.46 2.79
N ASP A 6 -9.76 -18.76 2.23
CA ASP A 6 -8.33 -18.98 2.49
C ASP A 6 -7.87 -18.15 3.70
N PRO A 7 -7.56 -18.75 4.85
CA PRO A 7 -7.19 -18.03 6.07
C PRO A 7 -5.83 -17.33 5.94
N TYR A 8 -4.91 -17.84 5.11
CA TYR A 8 -3.65 -17.17 4.81
C TYR A 8 -3.87 -15.88 4.02
N ALA A 9 -4.77 -15.92 3.03
CA ALA A 9 -5.13 -14.72 2.27
C ALA A 9 -5.78 -13.66 3.17
N ASP A 10 -6.69 -14.05 4.06
CA ASP A 10 -7.29 -13.15 5.03
C ASP A 10 -6.22 -12.55 5.96
N TRP A 11 -5.31 -13.36 6.49
CA TRP A 11 -4.21 -12.90 7.35
C TRP A 11 -3.30 -11.88 6.67
N TRP A 12 -2.93 -12.13 5.41
CA TRP A 12 -2.11 -11.18 4.65
C TRP A 12 -2.84 -9.88 4.32
N LEU A 13 -4.15 -9.92 4.10
CA LEU A 13 -4.95 -8.71 3.93
C LEU A 13 -5.04 -7.91 5.24
N VAL A 14 -5.18 -8.57 6.39
CA VAL A 14 -5.15 -7.92 7.71
C VAL A 14 -3.78 -7.28 7.96
N LYS A 15 -2.67 -7.98 7.69
CA LYS A 15 -1.31 -7.41 7.79
C LYS A 15 -1.13 -6.19 6.88
N ALA A 16 -1.63 -6.26 5.65
CA ALA A 16 -1.56 -5.13 4.71
C ALA A 16 -2.35 -3.92 5.22
N ASP A 17 -3.56 -4.14 5.73
CA ASP A 17 -4.40 -3.08 6.31
C ASP A 17 -3.72 -2.41 7.52
N GLU A 18 -3.19 -3.22 8.42
CA GLU A 18 -2.46 -2.75 9.60
C GLU A 18 -1.23 -1.92 9.23
N THR A 19 -0.47 -2.38 8.23
CA THR A 19 0.73 -1.68 7.77
C THR A 19 0.37 -0.34 7.11
N ILE A 20 -0.70 -0.31 6.30
CA ILE A 20 -1.24 0.92 5.70
C ILE A 20 -1.68 1.89 6.79
N ARG A 21 -2.44 1.42 7.78
CA ARG A 21 -2.94 2.25 8.89
C ARG A 21 -1.79 2.83 9.70
N LYS A 22 -0.86 1.99 10.17
CA LYS A 22 0.34 2.45 10.92
C LYS A 22 1.17 3.48 10.14
N CYS A 23 1.32 3.31 8.84
CA CYS A 23 2.02 4.26 8.00
C CYS A 23 1.28 5.60 7.92
N ARG A 24 -0.03 5.57 7.74
CA ARG A 24 -0.88 6.77 7.69
C ARG A 24 -0.88 7.53 9.00
N ASP A 25 -0.98 6.83 10.14
CA ASP A 25 -0.97 7.45 11.47
C ASP A 25 0.36 8.20 11.70
N ILE A 26 1.50 7.62 11.28
CA ILE A 26 2.81 8.27 11.36
C ILE A 26 2.86 9.51 10.47
N PHE A 27 2.38 9.42 9.23
CA PHE A 27 2.37 10.56 8.31
C PHE A 27 1.47 11.67 8.83
N GLY A 28 0.30 11.34 9.36
CA GLY A 28 -0.62 12.29 9.99
C GLY A 28 0.04 13.04 11.14
N ALA A 29 0.68 12.32 12.07
CA ALA A 29 1.37 12.93 13.20
C ALA A 29 2.47 13.91 12.76
N HIS A 30 3.26 13.56 11.73
CA HIS A 30 4.26 14.48 11.18
C HIS A 30 3.64 15.70 10.49
N GLN A 31 2.54 15.49 9.73
CA GLN A 31 1.85 16.60 9.06
C GLN A 31 1.28 17.58 10.07
N ASP A 32 0.66 17.09 11.15
CA ASP A 32 0.09 17.94 12.21
C ASP A 32 1.18 18.73 12.92
N ALA A 33 2.29 18.09 13.30
CA ALA A 33 3.43 18.74 13.95
C ALA A 33 4.04 19.83 13.04
N LEU A 34 4.26 19.52 11.76
CA LEU A 34 4.84 20.47 10.81
C LEU A 34 3.88 21.63 10.51
N ASN A 35 2.58 21.36 10.38
CA ASN A 35 1.60 22.42 10.19
C ASN A 35 1.51 23.35 11.40
N MET A 36 1.64 22.83 12.62
CA MET A 36 1.70 23.64 13.83
C MET A 36 2.93 24.54 13.84
N ILE A 37 4.13 24.00 13.61
CA ILE A 37 5.39 24.75 13.57
C ILE A 37 5.34 25.83 12.47
N LEU A 38 4.89 25.47 11.27
CA LEU A 38 4.79 26.41 10.16
C LEU A 38 3.68 27.46 10.37
N GLY A 39 2.61 27.11 11.09
CA GLY A 39 1.53 28.03 11.45
C GLY A 39 1.93 29.03 12.51
N GLU A 40 2.67 28.64 13.53
CA GLU A 40 3.15 29.52 14.61
C GLU A 40 4.19 30.54 14.13
N GLN A 41 4.98 30.19 13.12
CA GLN A 41 5.99 31.09 12.55
C GLN A 41 5.41 32.10 11.55
N CYS A 42 4.12 31.96 11.21
CA CYS A 42 3.50 32.76 10.17
C CYS A 42 2.79 34.04 10.68
N ALA A 43 3.55 35.03 11.10
CA ALA A 43 3.14 36.44 10.88
C ALA A 43 3.33 36.88 9.40
N LEU A 44 3.95 36.06 8.56
CA LEU A 44 4.21 36.23 7.13
C LEU A 44 3.57 35.07 6.38
N GLU A 45 2.92 35.28 5.24
CA GLU A 45 2.47 34.20 4.34
C GLU A 45 3.67 33.45 3.80
N ILE A 46 4.00 32.31 4.42
CA ILE A 46 5.03 31.42 3.90
C ILE A 46 4.43 30.62 2.74
N GLY A 47 4.93 30.87 1.54
CA GLY A 47 4.62 30.04 0.38
C GLY A 47 5.06 28.58 0.63
N LYS A 48 4.09 27.67 0.71
CA LYS A 48 4.42 26.24 0.82
C LYS A 48 5.17 25.78 -0.43
N VAL A 49 6.23 25.00 -0.22
CA VAL A 49 6.98 24.37 -1.33
C VAL A 49 6.01 23.50 -2.15
N GLN A 50 5.97 23.75 -3.44
CA GLN A 50 5.14 22.98 -4.38
C GLN A 50 6.00 22.47 -5.53
N SER A 51 5.62 21.33 -6.09
CA SER A 51 6.27 20.80 -7.28
C SER A 51 6.03 21.71 -8.48
N ILE A 52 7.12 22.14 -9.14
CA ILE A 52 7.07 22.98 -10.35
C ILE A 52 6.45 22.23 -11.54
N LYS A 53 6.61 20.92 -11.59
CA LYS A 53 6.07 20.03 -12.64
C LYS A 53 5.44 18.80 -12.00
N PRO A 54 4.20 18.88 -11.46
CA PRO A 54 3.55 17.71 -10.90
C PRO A 54 3.28 16.68 -12.00
N GLN A 55 3.76 15.46 -11.80
CA GLN A 55 3.47 14.35 -12.71
C GLN A 55 2.08 13.78 -12.41
N ARG A 56 1.26 13.64 -13.43
CA ARG A 56 -0.04 12.98 -13.34
C ARG A 56 0.08 11.56 -13.91
N ILE A 57 -0.10 10.56 -13.05
CA ILE A 57 -0.07 9.15 -13.42
C ILE A 57 -1.50 8.62 -13.31
N SER A 58 -2.04 8.11 -14.42
CA SER A 58 -3.33 7.42 -14.40
C SER A 58 -3.13 5.98 -13.96
N LEU A 59 -3.61 5.64 -12.77
CA LEU A 59 -3.51 4.30 -12.20
C LEU A 59 -4.89 3.65 -12.19
N LYS A 60 -4.97 2.41 -12.69
CA LYS A 60 -6.17 1.57 -12.59
C LYS A 60 -5.96 0.53 -11.50
N PHE A 61 -6.84 0.50 -10.52
CA PHE A 61 -6.77 -0.44 -9.41
C PHE A 61 -7.92 -1.43 -9.46
N SER A 62 -7.60 -2.71 -9.46
CA SER A 62 -8.56 -3.80 -9.26
C SER A 62 -8.70 -4.23 -7.79
N ASN A 63 -7.81 -3.72 -6.92
CA ASN A 63 -7.73 -4.10 -5.52
C ASN A 63 -7.80 -2.84 -4.64
N PRO A 64 -8.73 -2.77 -3.66
CA PRO A 64 -8.89 -1.61 -2.77
C PRO A 64 -7.64 -1.33 -1.92
N TYR A 65 -6.86 -2.34 -1.54
CA TYR A 65 -5.61 -2.14 -0.81
C TYR A 65 -4.52 -1.47 -1.66
N ALA A 66 -4.45 -1.83 -2.95
CA ALA A 66 -3.54 -1.17 -3.89
C ALA A 66 -3.89 0.32 -4.06
N PHE A 67 -5.18 0.64 -4.11
CA PHE A 67 -5.64 2.03 -4.13
C PHE A 67 -5.25 2.79 -2.85
N ARG A 68 -5.47 2.19 -1.67
CA ARG A 68 -5.09 2.79 -0.38
C ARG A 68 -3.58 2.98 -0.25
N ALA A 69 -2.78 2.04 -0.76
CA ALA A 69 -1.32 2.17 -0.80
C ALA A 69 -0.88 3.31 -1.74
N ALA A 70 -1.54 3.49 -2.88
CA ALA A 70 -1.28 4.61 -3.78
C ALA A 70 -1.68 5.97 -3.17
N GLN A 71 -2.75 6.02 -2.36
CA GLN A 71 -3.08 7.22 -1.60
C GLN A 71 -1.97 7.60 -0.60
N LEU A 72 -1.37 6.61 0.08
CA LEU A 72 -0.22 6.85 0.96
C LEU A 72 0.99 7.44 0.23
N LEU A 73 1.20 7.07 -1.03
CA LEU A 73 2.27 7.67 -1.84
C LEU A 73 2.01 9.16 -2.06
N ALA A 74 0.76 9.55 -2.33
CA ALA A 74 0.39 10.95 -2.47
C ALA A 74 0.44 11.71 -1.12
N GLU A 75 0.10 11.06 -0.01
CA GLU A 75 0.24 11.61 1.34
C GLU A 75 1.73 11.83 1.69
N TYR A 76 2.59 10.88 1.32
CA TYR A 76 4.04 11.00 1.47
C TYR A 76 4.62 12.19 0.67
N ASP A 77 4.21 12.36 -0.58
CA ASP A 77 4.65 13.49 -1.41
C ASP A 77 4.29 14.85 -0.78
N ARG A 78 3.07 14.98 -0.24
CA ARG A 78 2.67 16.18 0.52
C ARG A 78 3.51 16.38 1.77
N LEU A 79 3.79 15.30 2.51
CA LEU A 79 4.63 15.36 3.71
C LEU A 79 6.06 15.81 3.36
N MET A 80 6.61 15.34 2.22
CA MET A 80 7.89 15.81 1.70
C MET A 80 7.90 17.32 1.47
N CYS A 81 6.85 17.86 0.86
CA CYS A 81 6.73 19.30 0.64
C CYS A 81 6.70 20.08 1.97
N LEU A 82 6.04 19.56 3.01
CA LEU A 82 6.03 20.16 4.34
C LEU A 82 7.42 20.14 5.01
N PHE A 83 8.12 19.03 4.95
CA PHE A 83 9.48 18.93 5.46
C PHE A 83 10.42 19.92 4.77
N MET A 84 10.35 20.02 3.43
CA MET A 84 11.14 20.99 2.67
C MET A 84 10.77 22.43 3.01
N SER A 85 9.50 22.72 3.28
CA SER A 85 9.05 24.04 3.74
C SER A 85 9.63 24.37 5.10
N ALA A 86 9.63 23.41 6.05
CA ALA A 86 10.19 23.59 7.39
C ALA A 86 11.71 23.84 7.35
N LEU A 87 12.43 23.14 6.47
CA LEU A 87 13.85 23.38 6.24
C LEU A 87 14.07 24.80 5.66
N HIS A 88 13.27 25.20 4.67
CA HIS A 88 13.42 26.48 3.99
C HIS A 88 13.23 27.68 4.93
N VAL A 89 12.32 27.58 5.90
CA VAL A 89 12.08 28.64 6.90
C VAL A 89 12.99 28.52 8.14
N GLY A 90 13.92 27.55 8.16
CA GLY A 90 14.83 27.34 9.29
C GLY A 90 14.19 26.70 10.52
N ALA A 91 12.98 26.16 10.40
CA ALA A 91 12.28 25.45 11.47
C ALA A 91 12.82 24.02 11.69
N MET A 92 13.64 23.53 10.76
CA MET A 92 14.28 22.23 10.77
C MET A 92 15.68 22.32 10.16
N ASP A 93 16.63 21.57 10.68
CA ASP A 93 17.97 21.43 10.09
C ASP A 93 18.01 20.27 9.08
N GLN A 94 19.05 20.25 8.22
CA GLN A 94 19.22 19.26 7.17
C GLN A 94 19.32 17.82 7.72
N ARG A 95 20.01 17.64 8.85
CA ARG A 95 20.19 16.31 9.46
C ARG A 95 18.85 15.74 9.93
N SER A 96 18.08 16.55 10.65
CA SER A 96 16.72 16.17 11.10
C SER A 96 15.82 15.85 9.93
N LEU A 97 15.89 16.62 8.85
CA LEU A 97 15.18 16.34 7.59
C LEU A 97 15.53 14.94 7.07
N ASP A 98 16.82 14.65 6.87
CA ASP A 98 17.29 13.40 6.28
C ASP A 98 16.86 12.19 7.14
N GLU A 99 16.95 12.30 8.46
CA GLU A 99 16.51 11.26 9.41
C GLU A 99 15.00 10.99 9.28
N GLN A 100 14.17 12.04 9.26
CA GLN A 100 12.71 11.91 9.12
C GLN A 100 12.31 11.35 7.75
N LEU A 101 12.94 11.81 6.68
CA LEU A 101 12.71 11.30 5.34
C LEU A 101 13.03 9.81 5.24
N LEU A 102 14.16 9.39 5.79
CA LEU A 102 14.57 7.99 5.80
C LEU A 102 13.57 7.14 6.59
N ALA A 103 13.12 7.62 7.76
CA ALA A 103 12.15 6.93 8.60
C ALA A 103 10.80 6.77 7.87
N CYS A 104 10.24 7.84 7.32
CA CYS A 104 8.99 7.82 6.58
C CYS A 104 9.06 6.95 5.32
N SER A 105 10.16 7.04 4.56
CA SER A 105 10.34 6.22 3.35
C SER A 105 10.45 4.72 3.66
N ARG A 106 11.05 4.34 4.80
CA ARG A 106 11.08 2.93 5.26
C ARG A 106 9.67 2.43 5.59
N LYS A 107 8.85 3.24 6.26
CA LYS A 107 7.46 2.88 6.57
C LYS A 107 6.62 2.74 5.31
N LEU A 108 6.76 3.65 4.36
CA LEU A 108 6.07 3.56 3.08
C LEU A 108 6.48 2.30 2.30
N ARG A 109 7.79 2.00 2.21
CA ARG A 109 8.26 0.76 1.54
C ARG A 109 7.70 -0.49 2.20
N ALA A 110 7.58 -0.53 3.52
CA ALA A 110 7.00 -1.67 4.23
C ALA A 110 5.56 -1.96 3.78
N VAL A 111 4.77 -0.94 3.42
CA VAL A 111 3.41 -1.13 2.87
C VAL A 111 3.44 -1.92 1.56
N PHE A 112 4.41 -1.65 0.69
CA PHE A 112 4.52 -2.33 -0.62
C PHE A 112 5.21 -3.69 -0.53
N THR A 113 6.01 -3.93 0.50
CA THR A 113 6.66 -5.23 0.71
C THR A 113 5.81 -6.21 1.53
N ALA A 114 4.92 -5.72 2.38
CA ALA A 114 4.07 -6.56 3.22
C ALA A 114 3.31 -7.66 2.46
N PRO A 115 2.70 -7.41 1.28
CA PRO A 115 1.98 -8.45 0.55
C PRO A 115 2.87 -9.44 -0.22
N GLN A 116 4.18 -9.18 -0.36
CA GLN A 116 5.07 -9.98 -1.22
C GLN A 116 5.37 -11.38 -0.66
N GLY A 117 5.19 -11.60 0.63
CA GLY A 117 5.37 -12.91 1.26
C GLY A 117 4.20 -13.87 1.10
N PHE A 118 3.08 -13.42 0.52
CA PHE A 118 1.91 -14.28 0.32
C PHE A 118 2.11 -15.26 -0.85
N GLN A 119 1.84 -16.53 -0.59
CA GLN A 119 1.79 -17.58 -1.61
C GLN A 119 0.41 -18.24 -1.63
N ALA A 120 -0.20 -18.31 -2.81
CA ALA A 120 -1.50 -18.95 -2.98
C ALA A 120 -1.35 -20.47 -3.05
N LEU A 121 -1.33 -21.11 -1.90
CA LEU A 121 -1.18 -22.57 -1.77
C LEU A 121 -2.52 -23.32 -1.73
N GLY A 122 -3.65 -22.61 -1.85
CA GLY A 122 -4.99 -23.19 -1.88
C GLY A 122 -5.37 -23.88 -0.55
N VAL A 123 -4.99 -23.29 0.57
CA VAL A 123 -5.37 -23.76 1.90
C VAL A 123 -6.72 -23.15 2.29
N HIS A 124 -7.70 -24.01 2.58
CA HIS A 124 -9.02 -23.60 3.08
C HIS A 124 -9.14 -23.88 4.57
N ARG A 125 -10.01 -23.11 5.28
CA ARG A 125 -10.25 -23.33 6.74
C ARG A 125 -10.60 -24.76 7.08
N GLY A 126 -11.40 -25.44 6.22
CA GLY A 126 -11.75 -26.85 6.40
C GLY A 126 -10.54 -27.79 6.38
N LEU A 127 -9.51 -27.49 5.61
CA LEU A 127 -8.29 -28.31 5.54
C LEU A 127 -7.39 -28.14 6.78
N LEU A 128 -7.40 -26.98 7.43
CA LEU A 128 -6.56 -26.75 8.62
C LEU A 128 -6.85 -27.71 9.76
N LYS A 129 -8.06 -28.26 9.82
CA LYS A 129 -8.46 -29.26 10.85
C LYS A 129 -7.96 -30.66 10.55
N GLY A 130 -7.62 -30.97 9.30
CA GLY A 130 -7.26 -32.31 8.85
C GLY A 130 -5.76 -32.60 8.77
N GLY A 131 -4.90 -31.58 8.83
CA GLY A 131 -3.47 -31.75 8.59
C GLY A 131 -3.14 -32.12 7.12
N GLY A 132 -1.87 -32.20 6.80
CA GLY A 132 -1.36 -32.65 5.49
C GLY A 132 -0.23 -31.81 4.93
N ASP A 133 0.50 -32.33 3.95
CA ASP A 133 1.73 -31.77 3.37
C ASP A 133 1.55 -30.30 2.88
N ARG A 134 0.35 -29.96 2.40
CA ARG A 134 0.04 -28.62 1.91
C ARG A 134 0.00 -27.59 3.05
N ILE A 135 -0.50 -27.99 4.21
CA ILE A 135 -0.57 -27.15 5.42
C ILE A 135 0.84 -26.98 5.99
N GLU A 136 1.60 -28.06 6.08
CA GLU A 136 2.98 -28.01 6.54
C GLU A 136 3.84 -27.11 5.64
N LYS A 137 3.67 -27.21 4.34
CA LYS A 137 4.31 -26.30 3.39
C LYS A 137 3.87 -24.85 3.59
N ALA A 138 2.59 -24.60 3.81
CA ALA A 138 2.09 -23.27 4.06
C ALA A 138 2.66 -22.66 5.36
N LYS A 139 2.71 -23.46 6.43
CA LYS A 139 3.32 -23.07 7.71
C LYS A 139 4.82 -22.78 7.57
N SER A 140 5.55 -23.62 6.84
CA SER A 140 7.00 -23.45 6.65
C SER A 140 7.35 -22.18 5.87
N VAL A 141 6.51 -21.80 4.90
CA VAL A 141 6.77 -20.64 4.01
C VAL A 141 6.19 -19.35 4.56
N MET A 142 4.98 -19.38 5.10
CA MET A 142 4.23 -18.19 5.49
C MET A 142 4.08 -18.02 7.01
N GLY A 143 4.45 -19.03 7.79
CA GLY A 143 4.27 -19.05 9.24
C GLY A 143 2.89 -19.59 9.65
N GLU A 144 2.64 -19.62 10.95
CA GLU A 144 1.41 -20.12 11.54
C GLU A 144 0.35 -18.99 11.59
N VAL A 145 -0.84 -19.29 11.03
CA VAL A 145 -1.95 -18.33 11.01
C VAL A 145 -2.51 -18.21 12.43
N PRO A 146 -2.72 -16.98 12.97
CA PRO A 146 -3.34 -16.77 14.27
C PRO A 146 -4.74 -17.40 14.35
N GLU A 147 -5.06 -17.98 15.52
CA GLU A 147 -6.38 -18.61 15.75
C GLU A 147 -7.54 -17.67 15.51
N GLU A 148 -7.38 -16.38 15.83
CA GLU A 148 -8.39 -15.33 15.61
C GLU A 148 -8.78 -15.19 14.15
N ILE A 149 -7.82 -15.37 13.24
CA ILE A 149 -8.05 -15.37 11.79
C ILE A 149 -8.72 -16.69 11.36
N ILE A 150 -8.25 -17.83 11.89
CA ILE A 150 -8.81 -19.15 11.58
C ILE A 150 -10.28 -19.20 11.98
N ASN A 151 -10.59 -18.71 13.17
CA ASN A 151 -11.95 -18.72 13.73
C ASN A 151 -12.84 -17.57 13.17
N GLY A 152 -12.27 -16.68 12.32
CA GLY A 152 -13.00 -15.58 11.72
C GLY A 152 -13.33 -14.42 12.66
N MET A 153 -12.75 -14.40 13.88
CA MET A 153 -12.90 -13.28 14.81
C MET A 153 -12.24 -12.01 14.27
N VAL A 154 -11.11 -12.17 13.59
CA VAL A 154 -10.43 -11.10 12.85
C VAL A 154 -10.54 -11.39 11.37
N SER A 155 -11.09 -10.45 10.62
CA SER A 155 -11.25 -10.54 9.18
C SER A 155 -10.80 -9.26 8.49
N PRO A 156 -10.38 -9.32 7.21
CA PRO A 156 -9.97 -8.13 6.49
C PRO A 156 -11.14 -7.15 6.32
N SER A 157 -10.86 -5.85 6.53
CA SER A 157 -11.85 -4.77 6.42
C SER A 157 -12.46 -4.66 5.01
N LEU A 158 -11.67 -5.03 4.00
CA LEU A 158 -12.08 -5.02 2.59
C LEU A 158 -11.68 -6.35 1.95
N ARG A 159 -12.64 -7.04 1.33
CA ARG A 159 -12.36 -8.21 0.49
C ARG A 159 -12.33 -7.80 -0.98
N PRO A 160 -11.23 -8.07 -1.71
CA PRO A 160 -11.19 -7.84 -3.15
C PRO A 160 -12.31 -8.63 -3.84
N ARG A 161 -13.14 -7.96 -4.64
CA ARG A 161 -14.10 -8.65 -5.51
C ARG A 161 -13.30 -9.31 -6.63
N ASN A 162 -13.52 -10.60 -6.88
CA ASN A 162 -13.03 -11.26 -8.08
C ASN A 162 -13.81 -10.69 -9.27
N ASN A 163 -13.26 -9.69 -9.95
CA ASN A 163 -13.61 -9.49 -11.34
C ASN A 163 -12.89 -10.59 -12.13
N PRO A 164 -13.58 -11.45 -12.87
CA PRO A 164 -12.90 -12.30 -13.83
C PRO A 164 -12.10 -11.38 -14.76
N VAL A 165 -10.77 -11.58 -14.76
CA VAL A 165 -9.90 -10.90 -15.72
C VAL A 165 -10.46 -11.24 -17.09
N SER A 166 -11.05 -10.28 -17.78
CA SER A 166 -11.37 -10.40 -19.18
C SER A 166 -10.07 -10.73 -19.89
N LYS A 167 -9.97 -11.96 -20.37
CA LYS A 167 -8.89 -12.39 -21.25
C LYS A 167 -8.84 -11.37 -22.37
N HIS A 168 -7.75 -10.64 -22.50
CA HIS A 168 -7.48 -9.84 -23.69
C HIS A 168 -7.58 -10.78 -24.88
N GLN A 169 -8.67 -10.68 -25.63
CA GLN A 169 -8.72 -11.08 -27.01
C GLN A 169 -7.68 -10.19 -27.71
N THR A 170 -6.56 -10.77 -28.02
CA THR A 170 -5.65 -10.25 -29.05
C THR A 170 -6.41 -10.35 -30.37
N ASP A 171 -7.04 -9.26 -30.75
CA ASP A 171 -7.54 -9.08 -32.12
C ASP A 171 -6.33 -9.02 -33.07
N HIS A 172 -5.95 -10.19 -33.57
CA HIS A 172 -5.11 -10.37 -34.74
C HIS A 172 -6.01 -10.38 -35.97
N SER A 173 -6.58 -9.25 -36.31
CA SER A 173 -7.23 -9.07 -37.60
C SER A 173 -7.15 -7.61 -38.00
N MET A 174 -6.09 -7.23 -38.67
CA MET A 174 -6.03 -6.15 -39.66
C MET A 174 -4.59 -5.96 -40.16
N LEU A 175 -4.15 -6.88 -40.97
CA LEU A 175 -3.05 -6.64 -41.94
C LEU A 175 -3.19 -7.62 -43.12
N GLU A 176 -4.28 -7.50 -43.88
CA GLU A 176 -4.33 -7.94 -45.27
C GLU A 176 -5.36 -7.05 -45.94
N ASP A 177 -4.91 -6.14 -46.71
CA ASP A 177 -5.44 -5.72 -48.02
C ASP A 177 -5.02 -4.28 -48.34
N LYS A 178 -3.97 -4.14 -49.11
CA LYS A 178 -3.77 -3.05 -50.08
C LYS A 178 -2.55 -3.31 -50.96
N THR A 179 -2.67 -4.29 -51.82
CA THR A 179 -1.97 -4.29 -53.10
C THR A 179 -2.97 -4.65 -54.16
N HIS A 180 -3.43 -3.66 -54.89
CA HIS A 180 -3.88 -3.68 -56.30
C HIS A 180 -4.56 -2.34 -56.65
N SER A 181 -3.84 -1.48 -57.30
CA SER A 181 -4.12 -0.69 -58.49
C SER A 181 -3.13 0.46 -58.61
#